data_ddd1e0021eadf490d887f75a38642325
#
_entry.id   ddd1e0021eadf490d887f75a38642325
#
_cell.length_a   1.000
_cell.length_b   1.000
_cell.length_c   1.000
_cell.angle_alpha   90.00
_cell.angle_beta   90.00
_cell.angle_gamma   90.00
#
_symmetry.space_group_name_H-M   'P 1'
#
loop_
_entity.id
_entity.type
_entity.pdbx_description
1 polymer ?
#
loop_
_entity_poly.entity_id
_entity_poly.type
_entity_poly.pdbx_seq_one_letter_code
_entity_poly.pdbx_strand_id
1 'polypeptide(L)'
;MVSRSQALLIVLLVWAAIYLPALGSLEIKGEEGRRILPAVRMIETGDYIVPRVGSEPYLRKPPLINWLVAASFKIFGQRNEWTARLPSVLCVLAVALVLITVARRSLGATGSTVAALIWLTSFGIVEKGRLIEIEALYVSLFAIAFVCWLSWWEEKRSPWLTWLVPWIFLGLGWLAKGPMHLFFFYTIVIAVLWRSRELRTSWNVPHLIGLILMVSIFAAWAIPFLEMTDGAHVAQIWSRQFSGRLAGEGFNLGGWALNIPRSLGYFLPWIVFVPLLIGAKSCPEVSRQNVPRNLSGHTPQAYVPSALFWAILIPLVIVDLIPGALPRYTMPLLAPFAWLLASILTAETVAWPRCLGGKAFSLKARQRTTLLLVIATCAAVCLFALAIVPRLQARQKVKPIAAKIEAVVPESERLYAVDPDYQPFLFYVRRPIVYVSRVIDLPGDTSYFLVQPDNESLAETARQWLPAFPRRLLSIQDYRGKRVSVFAIDKRL
;
A
#
# COMPACT_ATOMS: atom_id res chain seq x y z
N MET A 1 -25.81 -22.20 -2.33
CA MET A 1 -24.40 -22.03 -1.90
C MET A 1 -23.54 -21.66 -3.10
N VAL A 2 -22.65 -20.66 -2.97
CA VAL A 2 -21.75 -20.25 -4.07
C VAL A 2 -20.69 -21.35 -4.30
N SER A 3 -20.57 -21.87 -5.54
CA SER A 3 -19.51 -22.82 -5.88
C SER A 3 -18.12 -22.15 -5.87
N ARG A 4 -17.03 -22.95 -5.90
CA ARG A 4 -15.67 -22.37 -5.96
C ARG A 4 -15.43 -21.61 -7.26
N SER A 5 -15.88 -22.15 -8.37
CA SER A 5 -15.77 -21.51 -9.68
C SER A 5 -16.58 -20.21 -9.79
N GLN A 6 -17.79 -20.19 -9.22
CA GLN A 6 -18.61 -18.99 -9.15
C GLN A 6 -17.95 -17.90 -8.28
N ALA A 7 -17.43 -18.27 -7.09
CA ALA A 7 -16.70 -17.31 -6.23
C ALA A 7 -15.49 -16.72 -6.95
N LEU A 8 -14.69 -17.56 -7.61
CA LEU A 8 -13.54 -17.13 -8.38
C LEU A 8 -13.95 -16.18 -9.52
N LEU A 9 -14.97 -16.58 -10.30
CA LEU A 9 -15.45 -15.73 -11.39
C LEU A 9 -15.94 -14.37 -10.90
N ILE A 10 -16.76 -14.33 -9.84
CA ILE A 10 -17.27 -13.08 -9.26
C ILE A 10 -16.11 -12.21 -8.79
N VAL A 11 -15.16 -12.77 -8.06
CA VAL A 11 -13.98 -12.03 -7.55
C VAL A 11 -13.16 -11.46 -8.70
N LEU A 12 -12.88 -12.25 -9.73
CA LEU A 12 -12.11 -11.81 -10.90
C LEU A 12 -12.84 -10.72 -11.69
N LEU A 13 -14.15 -10.85 -11.88
CA LEU A 13 -14.96 -9.84 -12.57
C LEU A 13 -15.00 -8.52 -11.81
N VAL A 14 -15.23 -8.56 -10.49
CA VAL A 14 -15.25 -7.34 -9.64
C VAL A 14 -13.86 -6.71 -9.58
N TRP A 15 -12.82 -7.52 -9.41
CA TRP A 15 -11.45 -7.02 -9.43
C TRP A 15 -11.11 -6.39 -10.78
N ALA A 16 -11.42 -7.04 -11.89
CA ALA A 16 -11.15 -6.49 -13.21
C ALA A 16 -11.93 -5.19 -13.46
N ALA A 17 -13.21 -5.13 -13.07
CA ALA A 17 -14.05 -3.94 -13.22
C ALA A 17 -13.56 -2.73 -12.40
N ILE A 18 -12.90 -2.97 -11.26
CA ILE A 18 -12.42 -1.89 -10.37
C ILE A 18 -10.97 -1.50 -10.68
N TYR A 19 -10.08 -2.47 -10.92
CA TYR A 19 -8.65 -2.21 -10.90
C TYR A 19 -8.02 -2.05 -12.29
N LEU A 20 -8.63 -2.55 -13.35
CA LEU A 20 -8.05 -2.46 -14.70
C LEU A 20 -8.47 -1.20 -15.49
N PRO A 21 -9.71 -0.65 -15.38
CA PRO A 21 -10.10 0.49 -16.19
C PRO A 21 -9.21 1.70 -15.95
N ALA A 22 -8.66 2.28 -17.02
CA ALA A 22 -7.80 3.45 -17.01
C ALA A 22 -6.55 3.35 -16.07
N LEU A 23 -6.04 2.14 -15.78
CA LEU A 23 -4.89 1.95 -14.89
C LEU A 23 -3.62 2.68 -15.38
N GLY A 24 -3.36 2.65 -16.69
CA GLY A 24 -2.23 3.34 -17.32
C GLY A 24 -2.53 4.73 -17.88
N SER A 25 -3.73 5.26 -17.65
CA SER A 25 -4.18 6.48 -18.36
C SER A 25 -3.68 7.78 -17.74
N LEU A 26 -3.48 7.82 -16.42
CA LEU A 26 -3.00 9.01 -15.72
C LEU A 26 -1.49 8.95 -15.51
N GLU A 27 -0.82 10.10 -15.71
CA GLU A 27 0.61 10.26 -15.51
C GLU A 27 1.07 9.93 -14.08
N ILE A 28 2.31 9.50 -13.94
CA ILE A 28 2.98 9.32 -12.65
C ILE A 28 3.18 10.68 -11.99
N LYS A 29 2.72 10.82 -10.75
CA LYS A 29 2.89 12.06 -9.97
C LYS A 29 2.95 11.80 -8.47
N GLY A 30 3.35 12.81 -7.72
CA GLY A 30 3.39 12.75 -6.26
C GLY A 30 4.29 11.63 -5.74
N GLU A 31 3.79 10.87 -4.78
CA GLU A 31 4.54 9.79 -4.13
C GLU A 31 4.92 8.63 -5.08
N GLU A 32 4.20 8.44 -6.19
CA GLU A 32 4.56 7.43 -7.18
C GLU A 32 5.97 7.64 -7.73
N GLY A 33 6.42 8.90 -7.89
CA GLY A 33 7.78 9.24 -8.33
C GLY A 33 8.85 8.63 -7.42
N ARG A 34 8.64 8.68 -6.11
CA ARG A 34 9.56 8.06 -5.11
C ARG A 34 9.65 6.54 -5.19
N ARG A 35 8.72 5.89 -5.87
CA ARG A 35 8.67 4.42 -6.00
C ARG A 35 9.19 3.97 -7.36
N ILE A 36 8.86 4.71 -8.41
CA ILE A 36 9.20 4.32 -9.77
C ILE A 36 10.64 4.69 -10.14
N LEU A 37 11.15 5.85 -9.71
CA LEU A 37 12.51 6.29 -10.03
C LEU A 37 13.59 5.35 -9.47
N PRO A 38 13.54 4.91 -8.20
CA PRO A 38 14.48 3.88 -7.73
C PRO A 38 14.38 2.57 -8.50
N ALA A 39 13.18 2.14 -8.91
CA ALA A 39 13.01 0.92 -9.71
C ALA A 39 13.71 1.04 -11.08
N VAL A 40 13.61 2.20 -11.71
CA VAL A 40 14.33 2.50 -12.97
C VAL A 40 15.84 2.49 -12.74
N ARG A 41 16.32 3.16 -11.68
CA ARG A 41 17.76 3.19 -11.34
C ARG A 41 18.31 1.80 -11.07
N MET A 42 17.59 0.96 -10.35
CA MET A 42 17.96 -0.44 -10.10
C MET A 42 18.19 -1.21 -11.42
N ILE A 43 17.33 -0.99 -12.42
CA ILE A 43 17.49 -1.64 -13.74
C ILE A 43 18.71 -1.09 -14.49
N GLU A 44 18.91 0.23 -14.45
CA GLU A 44 20.00 0.91 -15.18
C GLU A 44 21.37 0.62 -14.58
N THR A 45 21.48 0.54 -13.25
CA THR A 45 22.76 0.38 -12.55
C THR A 45 23.09 -1.06 -12.15
N GLY A 46 22.05 -1.93 -12.08
CA GLY A 46 22.19 -3.28 -11.50
C GLY A 46 22.25 -3.31 -9.96
N ASP A 47 22.22 -2.15 -9.28
CA ASP A 47 22.21 -2.05 -7.83
C ASP A 47 20.76 -2.15 -7.30
N TYR A 48 20.42 -3.32 -6.77
CA TYR A 48 19.11 -3.60 -6.16
C TYR A 48 19.11 -3.47 -4.63
N ILE A 49 20.26 -3.23 -4.02
CA ILE A 49 20.39 -3.13 -2.55
C ILE A 49 20.11 -1.72 -2.09
N VAL A 50 20.70 -0.71 -2.71
CA VAL A 50 20.56 0.69 -2.32
C VAL A 50 19.58 1.41 -3.24
N PRO A 51 18.32 1.63 -2.83
CA PRO A 51 17.39 2.46 -3.60
C PRO A 51 17.95 3.87 -3.74
N ARG A 52 17.91 4.45 -4.94
CA ARG A 52 18.38 5.82 -5.18
C ARG A 52 17.29 6.67 -5.80
N VAL A 53 17.19 7.91 -5.33
CA VAL A 53 16.38 8.95 -5.95
C VAL A 53 17.36 10.04 -6.38
N GLY A 54 17.53 10.19 -7.68
CA GLY A 54 18.62 11.00 -8.19
C GLY A 54 19.98 10.35 -7.92
N SER A 55 20.95 11.12 -7.42
CA SER A 55 22.25 10.68 -6.97
C SER A 55 22.22 10.09 -5.57
N GLU A 56 21.28 10.53 -4.73
CA GLU A 56 21.27 10.24 -3.31
C GLU A 56 20.60 8.89 -2.97
N PRO A 57 21.14 8.14 -1.98
CA PRO A 57 20.48 6.97 -1.43
C PRO A 57 19.13 7.33 -0.81
N TYR A 58 18.09 6.55 -1.13
CA TYR A 58 16.78 6.70 -0.51
C TYR A 58 16.69 5.88 0.78
N LEU A 59 17.06 6.51 1.89
CA LEU A 59 17.20 5.85 3.20
C LEU A 59 15.89 5.66 3.97
N ARG A 60 14.77 6.22 3.47
CA ARG A 60 13.53 6.31 4.28
C ARG A 60 12.67 5.06 4.31
N LYS A 61 12.75 4.20 3.30
CA LYS A 61 11.90 3.01 3.18
C LYS A 61 12.65 1.85 2.55
N PRO A 62 12.35 0.60 2.96
CA PRO A 62 12.87 -0.60 2.32
C PRO A 62 12.38 -0.76 0.87
N PRO A 63 13.03 -1.60 0.04
CA PRO A 63 12.92 -1.55 -1.42
C PRO A 63 11.86 -2.46 -2.05
N LEU A 64 11.06 -3.22 -1.30
CA LEU A 64 10.22 -4.27 -1.87
C LEU A 64 9.32 -3.77 -3.00
N ILE A 65 8.70 -2.59 -2.85
CA ILE A 65 7.86 -2.02 -3.91
C ILE A 65 8.68 -1.68 -5.17
N ASN A 66 9.93 -1.19 -5.00
CA ASN A 66 10.81 -0.87 -6.11
C ASN A 66 11.23 -2.15 -6.85
N TRP A 67 11.53 -3.23 -6.14
CA TRP A 67 11.84 -4.53 -6.73
C TRP A 67 10.68 -5.08 -7.56
N LEU A 68 9.45 -5.00 -7.04
CA LEU A 68 8.26 -5.46 -7.76
C LEU A 68 7.99 -4.64 -9.02
N VAL A 69 8.17 -3.32 -8.96
CA VAL A 69 8.04 -2.45 -10.14
C VAL A 69 9.14 -2.74 -11.16
N ALA A 70 10.40 -2.89 -10.73
CA ALA A 70 11.50 -3.25 -11.60
C ALA A 70 11.29 -4.63 -12.26
N ALA A 71 10.82 -5.62 -11.49
CA ALA A 71 10.48 -6.93 -12.02
C ALA A 71 9.37 -6.85 -13.08
N SER A 72 8.31 -6.05 -12.81
CA SER A 72 7.24 -5.83 -13.77
C SER A 72 7.75 -5.22 -15.07
N PHE A 73 8.64 -4.20 -15.01
CA PHE A 73 9.24 -3.62 -16.21
C PHE A 73 10.06 -4.65 -17.02
N LYS A 74 10.83 -5.50 -16.33
CA LYS A 74 11.62 -6.56 -16.99
C LYS A 74 10.75 -7.64 -17.62
N ILE A 75 9.71 -8.09 -16.92
CA ILE A 75 8.80 -9.15 -17.40
C ILE A 75 8.04 -8.71 -18.65
N PHE A 76 7.52 -7.48 -18.64
CA PHE A 76 6.71 -6.97 -19.76
C PHE A 76 7.54 -6.27 -20.84
N GLY A 77 8.84 -6.02 -20.62
CA GLY A 77 9.70 -5.29 -21.56
C GLY A 77 9.27 -3.84 -21.79
N GLN A 78 8.42 -3.29 -20.94
CA GLN A 78 7.83 -1.95 -21.10
C GLN A 78 7.94 -1.16 -19.79
N ARG A 79 8.35 0.12 -19.95
CA ARG A 79 8.44 1.10 -18.86
C ARG A 79 7.31 2.12 -19.03
N ASN A 80 6.13 1.82 -18.51
CA ASN A 80 4.96 2.68 -18.55
C ASN A 80 4.14 2.63 -17.26
N GLU A 81 3.09 3.45 -17.18
CA GLU A 81 2.26 3.59 -15.99
C GLU A 81 1.50 2.29 -15.65
N TRP A 82 1.08 1.56 -16.67
CA TRP A 82 0.34 0.31 -16.49
C TRP A 82 1.21 -0.76 -15.84
N THR A 83 2.39 -1.01 -16.40
CA THR A 83 3.34 -1.99 -15.87
C THR A 83 3.85 -1.60 -14.49
N ALA A 84 3.98 -0.30 -14.21
CA ALA A 84 4.40 0.21 -12.91
C ALA A 84 3.35 -0.02 -11.80
N ARG A 85 2.04 0.09 -12.11
CA ARG A 85 0.92 -0.08 -11.17
C ARG A 85 0.47 -1.52 -11.01
N LEU A 86 0.79 -2.39 -11.97
CA LEU A 86 0.35 -3.78 -11.99
C LEU A 86 0.70 -4.57 -10.72
N PRO A 87 1.91 -4.46 -10.12
CA PRO A 87 2.22 -5.17 -8.88
C PRO A 87 1.25 -4.88 -7.74
N SER A 88 0.84 -3.61 -7.54
CA SER A 88 -0.13 -3.23 -6.52
C SER A 88 -1.50 -3.88 -6.76
N VAL A 89 -1.96 -3.84 -8.00
CA VAL A 89 -3.25 -4.42 -8.43
C VAL A 89 -3.28 -5.94 -8.22
N LEU A 90 -2.17 -6.62 -8.51
CA LEU A 90 -2.03 -8.07 -8.30
C LEU A 90 -1.97 -8.44 -6.81
N CYS A 91 -1.32 -7.64 -5.96
CA CYS A 91 -1.32 -7.85 -4.52
C CYS A 91 -2.73 -7.77 -3.93
N VAL A 92 -3.55 -6.82 -4.39
CA VAL A 92 -4.95 -6.70 -3.98
C VAL A 92 -5.76 -7.93 -4.39
N LEU A 93 -5.55 -8.45 -5.61
CA LEU A 93 -6.17 -9.69 -6.07
C LEU A 93 -5.75 -10.88 -5.23
N ALA A 94 -4.47 -11.00 -4.90
CA ALA A 94 -3.95 -12.10 -4.09
C ALA A 94 -4.68 -12.24 -2.76
N VAL A 95 -4.97 -11.14 -2.07
CA VAL A 95 -5.78 -11.15 -0.82
C VAL A 95 -7.19 -11.68 -1.08
N ALA A 96 -7.86 -11.21 -2.14
CA ALA A 96 -9.20 -11.66 -2.47
C ALA A 96 -9.22 -13.18 -2.78
N LEU A 97 -8.18 -13.68 -3.47
CA LEU A 97 -8.02 -15.12 -3.74
C LEU A 97 -7.76 -15.91 -2.45
N VAL A 98 -6.93 -15.40 -1.55
CA VAL A 98 -6.69 -16.02 -0.23
C VAL A 98 -7.98 -16.06 0.59
N LEU A 99 -8.79 -15.00 0.58
CA LEU A 99 -10.08 -14.97 1.26
C LEU A 99 -11.03 -16.06 0.73
N ILE A 100 -11.19 -16.23 -0.59
CA ILE A 100 -12.11 -17.22 -1.15
C ILE A 100 -11.58 -18.66 -1.10
N THR A 101 -10.29 -18.86 -0.84
CA THR A 101 -9.66 -20.19 -0.78
C THR A 101 -9.38 -20.61 0.66
N VAL A 102 -8.58 -19.83 1.38
CA VAL A 102 -8.12 -20.16 2.74
C VAL A 102 -9.23 -19.92 3.76
N ALA A 103 -9.89 -18.73 3.75
CA ALA A 103 -10.95 -18.42 4.70
C ALA A 103 -12.28 -19.17 4.44
N ARG A 104 -12.36 -19.94 3.35
CA ARG A 104 -13.60 -20.61 2.96
C ARG A 104 -14.14 -21.60 3.97
N ARG A 105 -13.26 -22.26 4.74
CA ARG A 105 -13.69 -23.21 5.76
C ARG A 105 -14.19 -22.50 7.02
N SER A 106 -13.55 -21.39 7.38
CA SER A 106 -13.92 -20.60 8.56
C SER A 106 -15.18 -19.75 8.34
N LEU A 107 -15.28 -19.06 7.20
CA LEU A 107 -16.40 -18.17 6.88
C LEU A 107 -17.53 -18.84 6.06
N GLY A 108 -17.32 -20.07 5.61
CA GLY A 108 -18.20 -20.69 4.64
C GLY A 108 -18.05 -20.11 3.22
N ALA A 109 -18.72 -20.74 2.25
CA ALA A 109 -18.60 -20.36 0.84
C ALA A 109 -19.10 -18.94 0.56
N THR A 110 -20.24 -18.57 1.12
CA THR A 110 -20.82 -17.23 0.94
C THR A 110 -20.04 -16.18 1.72
N GLY A 111 -19.69 -16.47 2.99
CA GLY A 111 -18.97 -15.54 3.85
C GLY A 111 -17.60 -15.16 3.31
N SER A 112 -16.83 -16.14 2.82
CA SER A 112 -15.51 -15.90 2.20
C SER A 112 -15.62 -15.07 0.93
N THR A 113 -16.63 -15.29 0.12
CA THR A 113 -16.89 -14.47 -1.08
C THR A 113 -17.28 -13.05 -0.69
N VAL A 114 -18.16 -12.87 0.30
CA VAL A 114 -18.54 -11.53 0.81
C VAL A 114 -17.33 -10.81 1.39
N ALA A 115 -16.47 -11.48 2.16
CA ALA A 115 -15.23 -10.88 2.67
C ALA A 115 -14.31 -10.38 1.55
N ALA A 116 -14.14 -11.19 0.49
CA ALA A 116 -13.35 -10.78 -0.68
C ALA A 116 -13.97 -9.58 -1.42
N LEU A 117 -15.29 -9.53 -1.53
CA LEU A 117 -16.00 -8.39 -2.13
C LEU A 117 -15.87 -7.12 -1.29
N ILE A 118 -15.99 -7.22 0.05
CA ILE A 118 -15.77 -6.10 0.97
C ILE A 118 -14.33 -5.58 0.81
N TRP A 119 -13.35 -6.49 0.79
CA TRP A 119 -11.95 -6.12 0.57
C TRP A 119 -11.76 -5.36 -0.74
N LEU A 120 -12.21 -5.91 -1.87
CA LEU A 120 -12.02 -5.33 -3.20
C LEU A 120 -12.71 -3.97 -3.39
N THR A 121 -13.79 -3.73 -2.68
CA THR A 121 -14.64 -2.53 -2.84
C THR A 121 -14.49 -1.53 -1.71
N SER A 122 -13.66 -1.80 -0.70
CA SER A 122 -13.32 -0.80 0.33
C SER A 122 -12.54 0.35 -0.28
N PHE A 123 -12.98 1.59 -0.03
CA PHE A 123 -12.42 2.80 -0.65
C PHE A 123 -10.90 2.91 -0.49
N GLY A 124 -10.36 2.59 0.70
CA GLY A 124 -8.92 2.63 0.94
C GLY A 124 -8.14 1.68 0.02
N ILE A 125 -8.68 0.50 -0.27
CA ILE A 125 -8.05 -0.47 -1.18
C ILE A 125 -8.24 -0.04 -2.63
N VAL A 126 -9.39 0.50 -3.01
CA VAL A 126 -9.64 1.02 -4.36
C VAL A 126 -8.72 2.20 -4.66
N GLU A 127 -8.56 3.14 -3.72
CA GLU A 127 -7.70 4.32 -3.88
C GLU A 127 -6.21 3.92 -4.00
N LYS A 128 -5.71 3.15 -3.04
CA LYS A 128 -4.27 2.84 -2.95
C LYS A 128 -3.85 1.67 -3.85
N GLY A 129 -4.73 0.73 -4.08
CA GLY A 129 -4.47 -0.47 -4.89
C GLY A 129 -4.26 -0.18 -6.38
N ARG A 130 -4.66 1.00 -6.87
CA ARG A 130 -4.52 1.44 -8.27
C ARG A 130 -3.29 2.33 -8.51
N LEU A 131 -2.46 2.56 -7.49
CA LEU A 131 -1.30 3.43 -7.53
C LEU A 131 -0.03 2.65 -7.14
N ILE A 132 1.14 3.21 -7.49
CA ILE A 132 2.43 2.69 -7.02
C ILE A 132 2.66 3.20 -5.60
N GLU A 133 1.83 2.75 -4.67
CA GLU A 133 1.96 3.13 -3.27
C GLU A 133 2.30 1.92 -2.38
N ILE A 134 3.12 2.18 -1.38
CA ILE A 134 3.55 1.14 -0.42
C ILE A 134 2.35 0.58 0.34
N GLU A 135 1.34 1.40 0.58
CA GLU A 135 0.15 1.06 1.36
C GLU A 135 -0.57 -0.17 0.81
N ALA A 136 -0.79 -0.23 -0.51
CA ALA A 136 -1.48 -1.37 -1.12
C ALA A 136 -0.72 -2.69 -0.90
N LEU A 137 0.60 -2.69 -1.15
CA LEU A 137 1.46 -3.86 -0.95
C LEU A 137 1.51 -4.26 0.53
N TYR A 138 1.80 -3.29 1.41
CA TYR A 138 1.95 -3.50 2.84
C TYR A 138 0.69 -4.05 3.50
N VAL A 139 -0.46 -3.46 3.18
CA VAL A 139 -1.76 -3.88 3.70
C VAL A 139 -2.17 -5.24 3.15
N SER A 140 -1.84 -5.53 1.89
CA SER A 140 -2.11 -6.84 1.28
C SER A 140 -1.28 -7.95 1.93
N LEU A 141 0.01 -7.73 2.19
CA LEU A 141 0.86 -8.69 2.87
C LEU A 141 0.38 -8.98 4.30
N PHE A 142 0.02 -7.92 5.03
CA PHE A 142 -0.61 -8.06 6.34
C PHE A 142 -1.93 -8.85 6.26
N ALA A 143 -2.79 -8.55 5.29
CA ALA A 143 -4.07 -9.20 5.10
C ALA A 143 -3.90 -10.71 4.85
N ILE A 144 -2.95 -11.11 4.01
CA ILE A 144 -2.64 -12.53 3.76
C ILE A 144 -2.17 -13.19 5.05
N ALA A 145 -1.24 -12.58 5.80
CA ALA A 145 -0.77 -13.11 7.08
C ALA A 145 -1.92 -13.30 8.07
N PHE A 146 -2.77 -12.30 8.22
CA PHE A 146 -3.95 -12.32 9.08
C PHE A 146 -4.94 -13.43 8.69
N VAL A 147 -5.32 -13.51 7.42
CA VAL A 147 -6.30 -14.49 6.92
C VAL A 147 -5.76 -15.92 7.08
N CYS A 148 -4.48 -16.14 6.74
CA CYS A 148 -3.85 -17.45 6.92
C CYS A 148 -3.80 -17.85 8.39
N TRP A 149 -3.31 -16.94 9.26
CA TRP A 149 -3.21 -17.22 10.69
C TRP A 149 -4.58 -17.54 11.31
N LEU A 150 -5.58 -16.69 11.09
CA LEU A 150 -6.89 -16.85 11.72
C LEU A 150 -7.60 -18.10 11.20
N SER A 151 -7.62 -18.32 9.88
CA SER A 151 -8.25 -19.51 9.30
C SER A 151 -7.64 -20.81 9.81
N TRP A 152 -6.32 -20.90 9.81
CA TRP A 152 -5.63 -22.14 10.22
C TRP A 152 -5.67 -22.36 11.72
N TRP A 153 -5.71 -21.29 12.53
CA TRP A 153 -5.95 -21.40 13.96
C TRP A 153 -7.39 -21.92 14.24
N GLU A 154 -8.41 -21.36 13.59
CA GLU A 154 -9.79 -21.82 13.71
C GLU A 154 -9.97 -23.28 13.26
N GLU A 155 -9.31 -23.68 12.17
CA GLU A 155 -9.33 -25.04 11.63
C GLU A 155 -8.46 -26.02 12.43
N LYS A 156 -7.78 -25.58 13.49
CA LYS A 156 -6.81 -26.36 14.28
C LYS A 156 -5.76 -27.04 13.39
N ARG A 157 -5.24 -26.33 12.41
CA ARG A 157 -4.17 -26.81 11.53
C ARG A 157 -2.85 -26.94 12.28
N SER A 158 -1.88 -27.60 11.65
CA SER A 158 -0.54 -27.76 12.20
C SER A 158 0.02 -26.40 12.69
N PRO A 159 0.64 -26.34 13.89
CA PRO A 159 1.29 -25.14 14.38
C PRO A 159 2.35 -24.57 13.40
N TRP A 160 3.01 -25.43 12.64
CA TRP A 160 3.96 -25.01 11.59
C TRP A 160 3.27 -24.16 10.51
N LEU A 161 2.11 -24.59 10.03
CA LEU A 161 1.38 -23.83 9.03
C LEU A 161 0.85 -22.52 9.62
N THR A 162 0.27 -22.58 10.81
CA THR A 162 -0.37 -21.44 11.50
C THR A 162 0.64 -20.36 11.89
N TRP A 163 1.86 -20.75 12.29
CA TRP A 163 2.84 -19.80 12.83
C TRP A 163 4.04 -19.52 11.90
N LEU A 164 4.30 -20.34 10.87
CA LEU A 164 5.44 -20.10 9.99
C LEU A 164 5.06 -19.28 8.75
N VAL A 165 3.98 -19.67 8.07
CA VAL A 165 3.59 -19.04 6.80
C VAL A 165 3.22 -17.55 6.97
N PRO A 166 2.39 -17.16 7.98
CA PRO A 166 2.10 -15.73 8.21
C PRO A 166 3.36 -14.88 8.39
N TRP A 167 4.39 -15.43 9.02
CA TRP A 167 5.64 -14.70 9.28
C TRP A 167 6.44 -14.38 8.02
N ILE A 168 6.33 -15.21 6.97
CA ILE A 168 6.90 -14.88 5.67
C ILE A 168 6.28 -13.57 5.14
N PHE A 169 4.96 -13.47 5.18
CA PHE A 169 4.26 -12.27 4.70
C PHE A 169 4.50 -11.06 5.60
N LEU A 170 4.65 -11.26 6.91
CA LEU A 170 5.03 -10.19 7.84
C LEU A 170 6.47 -9.72 7.60
N GLY A 171 7.40 -10.61 7.29
CA GLY A 171 8.78 -10.28 6.91
C GLY A 171 8.84 -9.47 5.61
N LEU A 172 8.08 -9.89 4.59
CA LEU A 172 7.91 -9.11 3.36
C LEU A 172 7.21 -7.76 3.63
N GLY A 173 6.25 -7.72 4.55
CA GLY A 173 5.61 -6.48 5.01
C GLY A 173 6.62 -5.52 5.65
N TRP A 174 7.58 -6.05 6.40
CA TRP A 174 8.67 -5.24 6.96
C TRP A 174 9.55 -4.66 5.84
N LEU A 175 9.88 -5.47 4.81
CA LEU A 175 10.59 -5.01 3.61
C LEU A 175 9.77 -4.04 2.73
N ALA A 176 8.46 -3.95 2.91
CA ALA A 176 7.62 -2.97 2.21
C ALA A 176 7.62 -1.59 2.88
N LYS A 177 7.45 -1.54 4.22
CA LYS A 177 7.24 -0.26 4.91
C LYS A 177 7.93 -0.13 6.27
N GLY A 178 8.04 -1.22 7.01
CA GLY A 178 8.53 -1.25 8.38
C GLY A 178 7.63 -2.10 9.30
N PRO A 179 7.98 -2.24 10.60
CA PRO A 179 7.41 -3.25 11.48
C PRO A 179 6.04 -2.91 12.10
N MET A 180 5.45 -1.74 11.81
CA MET A 180 4.20 -1.28 12.45
C MET A 180 3.01 -2.25 12.28
N HIS A 181 3.00 -3.09 11.24
CA HIS A 181 1.96 -4.10 11.04
C HIS A 181 1.95 -5.18 12.14
N LEU A 182 3.07 -5.38 12.83
CA LEU A 182 3.15 -6.30 13.97
C LEU A 182 2.26 -5.86 15.13
N PHE A 183 2.14 -4.54 15.35
CA PHE A 183 1.21 -4.00 16.35
C PHE A 183 -0.23 -4.46 16.06
N PHE A 184 -0.70 -4.32 14.83
CA PHE A 184 -2.03 -4.77 14.44
C PHE A 184 -2.17 -6.29 14.50
N PHE A 185 -1.16 -7.02 14.02
CA PHE A 185 -1.18 -8.48 14.01
C PHE A 185 -1.27 -9.05 15.43
N TYR A 186 -0.39 -8.61 16.31
CA TYR A 186 -0.41 -9.10 17.70
C TYR A 186 -1.61 -8.63 18.49
N THR A 187 -2.15 -7.45 18.23
CA THR A 187 -3.41 -7.03 18.87
C THR A 187 -4.53 -8.00 18.51
N ILE A 188 -4.60 -8.45 17.26
CA ILE A 188 -5.58 -9.45 16.83
C ILE A 188 -5.30 -10.81 17.47
N VAL A 189 -4.05 -11.30 17.37
CA VAL A 189 -3.63 -12.59 17.93
C VAL A 189 -3.93 -12.65 19.43
N ILE A 190 -3.51 -11.64 20.18
CA ILE A 190 -3.72 -11.59 21.63
C ILE A 190 -5.21 -11.52 21.96
N ALA A 191 -6.00 -10.69 21.28
CA ALA A 191 -7.43 -10.56 21.54
C ALA A 191 -8.17 -11.88 21.28
N VAL A 192 -7.84 -12.58 20.18
CA VAL A 192 -8.46 -13.85 19.82
C VAL A 192 -8.04 -14.96 20.80
N LEU A 193 -6.74 -15.12 21.05
CA LEU A 193 -6.21 -16.17 21.94
C LEU A 193 -6.62 -15.93 23.41
N TRP A 194 -6.66 -14.67 23.87
CA TRP A 194 -7.13 -14.33 25.20
C TRP A 194 -8.60 -14.68 25.39
N ARG A 195 -9.42 -14.30 24.41
CA ARG A 195 -10.87 -14.56 24.49
C ARG A 195 -11.22 -16.04 24.39
N SER A 196 -10.42 -16.82 23.67
CA SER A 196 -10.54 -18.29 23.57
C SER A 196 -9.84 -19.03 24.69
N ARG A 197 -9.13 -18.36 25.61
CA ARG A 197 -8.30 -18.92 26.70
C ARG A 197 -7.15 -19.80 26.18
N GLU A 198 -6.64 -19.51 24.99
CA GLU A 198 -5.58 -20.26 24.32
C GLU A 198 -4.26 -19.48 24.22
N LEU A 199 -4.00 -18.49 25.06
CA LEU A 199 -2.77 -17.66 24.99
C LEU A 199 -1.48 -18.50 24.99
N ARG A 200 -1.48 -19.63 25.72
CA ARG A 200 -0.32 -20.54 25.76
C ARG A 200 0.04 -21.14 24.41
N THR A 201 -0.90 -21.18 23.47
CA THR A 201 -0.64 -21.69 22.10
C THR A 201 0.25 -20.77 21.27
N SER A 202 0.51 -19.54 21.72
CA SER A 202 1.50 -18.66 21.12
C SER A 202 2.94 -18.99 21.54
N TRP A 203 3.13 -19.71 22.64
CA TRP A 203 4.45 -20.12 23.14
C TRP A 203 4.80 -21.50 22.56
N ASN A 204 5.25 -21.54 21.32
CA ASN A 204 5.62 -22.76 20.62
C ASN A 204 6.83 -22.55 19.71
N VAL A 205 7.54 -23.63 19.39
CA VAL A 205 8.74 -23.59 18.55
C VAL A 205 8.47 -23.04 17.13
N PRO A 206 7.38 -23.45 16.42
CA PRO A 206 7.03 -22.86 15.12
C PRO A 206 6.86 -21.35 15.14
N HIS A 207 6.31 -20.76 16.21
CA HIS A 207 6.18 -19.32 16.33
C HIS A 207 7.55 -18.64 16.49
N LEU A 208 8.42 -19.18 17.34
CA LEU A 208 9.78 -18.67 17.51
C LEU A 208 10.56 -18.73 16.18
N ILE A 209 10.50 -19.85 15.48
CA ILE A 209 11.14 -20.01 14.16
C ILE A 209 10.52 -19.03 13.14
N GLY A 210 9.21 -18.82 13.18
CA GLY A 210 8.53 -17.82 12.37
C GLY A 210 9.05 -16.40 12.61
N LEU A 211 9.23 -16.01 13.88
CA LEU A 211 9.84 -14.72 14.26
C LEU A 211 11.27 -14.58 13.71
N ILE A 212 12.10 -15.61 13.86
CA ILE A 212 13.46 -15.63 13.32
C ILE A 212 13.41 -15.48 11.79
N LEU A 213 12.55 -16.23 11.12
CA LEU A 213 12.38 -16.15 9.66
C LEU A 213 11.97 -14.74 9.21
N MET A 214 11.01 -14.12 9.88
CA MET A 214 10.59 -12.74 9.60
C MET A 214 11.77 -11.77 9.69
N VAL A 215 12.53 -11.84 10.79
CA VAL A 215 13.71 -10.99 10.99
C VAL A 215 14.76 -11.29 9.94
N SER A 216 15.01 -12.58 9.61
CA SER A 216 15.98 -12.99 8.59
C SER A 216 15.62 -12.46 7.20
N ILE A 217 14.34 -12.46 6.81
CA ILE A 217 13.87 -11.88 5.55
C ILE A 217 14.22 -10.39 5.48
N PHE A 218 14.00 -9.64 6.55
CA PHE A 218 14.35 -8.22 6.58
C PHE A 218 15.88 -8.03 6.64
N ALA A 219 16.59 -8.78 7.48
CA ALA A 219 18.02 -8.68 7.68
C ALA A 219 18.83 -9.02 6.40
N ALA A 220 18.34 -9.94 5.58
CA ALA A 220 18.95 -10.30 4.31
C ALA A 220 19.12 -9.10 3.36
N TRP A 221 18.26 -8.10 3.46
CA TRP A 221 18.42 -6.83 2.75
C TRP A 221 19.09 -5.77 3.63
N ALA A 222 18.69 -5.66 4.90
CA ALA A 222 19.11 -4.55 5.76
C ALA A 222 20.61 -4.59 6.07
N ILE A 223 21.20 -5.79 6.23
CA ILE A 223 22.64 -5.92 6.51
C ILE A 223 23.48 -5.35 5.35
N PRO A 224 23.39 -5.87 4.11
CA PRO A 224 24.18 -5.32 3.02
C PRO A 224 23.83 -3.84 2.72
N PHE A 225 22.58 -3.41 2.93
CA PHE A 225 22.21 -2.01 2.79
C PHE A 225 22.94 -1.11 3.79
N LEU A 226 23.05 -1.51 5.06
CA LEU A 226 23.78 -0.77 6.10
C LEU A 226 25.29 -0.76 5.88
N GLU A 227 25.84 -1.84 5.32
CA GLU A 227 27.25 -1.93 4.95
C GLU A 227 27.60 -1.02 3.76
N MET A 228 26.69 -0.87 2.80
CA MET A 228 26.87 -0.03 1.61
C MET A 228 26.49 1.45 1.83
N THR A 229 25.98 1.80 3.00
CA THR A 229 25.56 3.16 3.35
C THR A 229 26.10 3.56 4.72
N ASP A 230 25.90 4.83 5.14
CA ASP A 230 26.17 5.23 6.51
C ASP A 230 25.11 4.66 7.46
N GLY A 231 25.39 3.51 8.05
CA GLY A 231 24.49 2.81 8.95
C GLY A 231 24.04 3.63 10.16
N ALA A 232 24.92 4.49 10.72
CA ALA A 232 24.57 5.37 11.83
C ALA A 232 23.53 6.43 11.41
N HIS A 233 23.75 7.02 10.25
CA HIS A 233 22.81 7.99 9.67
C HIS A 233 21.46 7.34 9.32
N VAL A 234 21.47 6.13 8.75
CA VAL A 234 20.26 5.35 8.47
C VAL A 234 19.49 5.07 9.76
N ALA A 235 20.15 4.59 10.81
CA ALA A 235 19.52 4.31 12.10
C ALA A 235 18.89 5.59 12.69
N GLN A 236 19.55 6.74 12.58
CA GLN A 236 19.01 8.03 12.99
C GLN A 236 17.76 8.42 12.19
N ILE A 237 17.76 8.23 10.86
CA ILE A 237 16.58 8.49 10.03
C ILE A 237 15.41 7.59 10.42
N TRP A 238 15.65 6.29 10.63
CA TRP A 238 14.58 5.35 10.98
C TRP A 238 14.02 5.62 12.37
N SER A 239 14.88 5.91 13.35
CA SER A 239 14.43 6.27 14.70
C SER A 239 13.60 7.54 14.70
N ARG A 240 14.03 8.60 13.97
CA ARG A 240 13.28 9.85 13.82
C ARG A 240 11.94 9.66 13.12
N GLN A 241 11.84 8.77 12.13
CA GLN A 241 10.55 8.49 11.50
C GLN A 241 9.52 7.93 12.47
N PHE A 242 9.95 7.20 13.49
CA PHE A 242 9.09 6.67 14.54
C PHE A 242 8.88 7.68 15.68
N SER A 243 9.96 8.15 16.29
CA SER A 243 9.89 9.09 17.43
C SER A 243 9.27 10.43 17.05
N GLY A 244 9.58 10.98 15.86
CA GLY A 244 9.01 12.23 15.38
C GLY A 244 7.49 12.17 15.21
N ARG A 245 6.95 11.00 14.81
CA ARG A 245 5.49 10.81 14.75
C ARG A 245 4.86 10.79 16.14
N LEU A 246 5.50 10.16 17.10
CA LEU A 246 5.03 10.17 18.49
C LEU A 246 5.15 11.54 19.13
N ALA A 247 6.25 12.25 18.86
CA ALA A 247 6.49 13.60 19.35
C ALA A 247 5.63 14.68 18.67
N GLY A 248 4.88 14.32 17.62
CA GLY A 248 4.03 15.26 16.90
C GLY A 248 4.77 16.20 15.96
N GLU A 249 5.91 15.80 15.40
CA GLU A 249 6.57 16.59 14.36
C GLU A 249 5.59 16.85 13.19
N GLY A 250 5.37 18.15 12.89
CA GLY A 250 4.38 18.59 11.91
C GLY A 250 2.93 18.47 12.39
N PHE A 251 2.70 18.46 13.72
CA PHE A 251 1.35 18.43 14.29
C PHE A 251 0.52 19.61 13.81
N ASN A 252 -0.68 19.31 13.33
CA ASN A 252 -1.70 20.28 12.96
C ASN A 252 -3.02 19.83 13.58
N LEU A 253 -3.56 20.62 14.50
CA LEU A 253 -4.77 20.30 15.25
C LEU A 253 -5.97 19.98 14.33
N GLY A 254 -6.18 20.80 13.30
CA GLY A 254 -7.28 20.57 12.33
C GLY A 254 -7.13 19.29 11.54
N GLY A 255 -5.89 18.98 11.11
CA GLY A 255 -5.57 17.71 10.46
C GLY A 255 -5.76 16.51 11.37
N TRP A 256 -5.29 16.61 12.61
CA TRP A 256 -5.36 15.57 13.63
C TRP A 256 -6.81 15.29 14.07
N ALA A 257 -7.61 16.31 14.32
CA ALA A 257 -9.02 16.16 14.68
C ALA A 257 -9.83 15.43 13.59
N LEU A 258 -9.40 15.50 12.34
CA LEU A 258 -10.01 14.81 11.20
C LEU A 258 -9.42 13.41 10.94
N ASN A 259 -8.45 12.93 11.73
CA ASN A 259 -7.85 11.61 11.50
C ASN A 259 -8.89 10.50 11.58
N ILE A 260 -9.70 10.44 12.65
CA ILE A 260 -10.72 9.41 12.82
C ILE A 260 -11.72 9.41 11.65
N PRO A 261 -12.41 10.51 11.29
CA PRO A 261 -13.32 10.48 10.15
C PRO A 261 -12.65 10.15 8.82
N ARG A 262 -11.40 10.55 8.58
CA ARG A 262 -10.64 10.18 7.37
C ARG A 262 -10.25 8.70 7.36
N SER A 263 -9.85 8.15 8.50
CA SER A 263 -9.57 6.72 8.67
C SER A 263 -10.82 5.89 8.43
N LEU A 264 -11.96 6.30 8.99
CA LEU A 264 -13.25 5.66 8.73
C LEU A 264 -13.66 5.76 7.26
N GLY A 265 -13.25 6.81 6.54
CA GLY A 265 -13.46 6.97 5.12
C GLY A 265 -12.87 5.82 4.28
N TYR A 266 -11.77 5.20 4.72
CA TYR A 266 -11.18 4.05 4.03
C TYR A 266 -12.07 2.80 4.04
N PHE A 267 -13.00 2.70 5.02
CA PHE A 267 -13.94 1.59 5.15
C PHE A 267 -15.24 1.79 4.35
N LEU A 268 -15.41 2.93 3.68
CA LEU A 268 -16.56 3.15 2.77
C LEU A 268 -16.55 2.11 1.62
N PRO A 269 -17.71 1.68 1.13
CA PRO A 269 -19.07 2.03 1.61
C PRO A 269 -19.53 1.20 2.81
N TRP A 270 -18.74 0.27 3.29
CA TRP A 270 -19.10 -0.78 4.25
C TRP A 270 -19.33 -0.27 5.68
N ILE A 271 -18.87 0.94 5.99
CA ILE A 271 -19.06 1.57 7.30
C ILE A 271 -20.54 1.70 7.68
N VAL A 272 -21.44 1.71 6.71
CA VAL A 272 -22.90 1.76 6.93
C VAL A 272 -23.42 0.57 7.76
N PHE A 273 -22.68 -0.53 7.78
CA PHE A 273 -23.01 -1.72 8.55
C PHE A 273 -22.36 -1.76 9.95
N VAL A 274 -21.53 -0.78 10.31
CA VAL A 274 -20.92 -0.72 11.65
C VAL A 274 -21.94 -0.80 12.79
N PRO A 275 -23.14 -0.18 12.71
CA PRO A 275 -24.13 -0.35 13.74
C PRO A 275 -24.56 -1.81 13.98
N LEU A 276 -24.53 -2.67 12.94
CA LEU A 276 -24.83 -4.10 13.10
C LEU A 276 -23.76 -4.81 13.94
N LEU A 277 -22.50 -4.36 13.91
CA LEU A 277 -21.42 -4.89 14.74
C LEU A 277 -21.71 -4.67 16.23
N ILE A 278 -22.34 -3.56 16.58
CA ILE A 278 -22.74 -3.20 17.94
C ILE A 278 -23.97 -4.04 18.34
N GLY A 279 -24.94 -4.19 17.46
CA GLY A 279 -26.16 -4.99 17.68
C GLY A 279 -25.87 -6.48 17.86
N ALA A 280 -24.94 -7.03 17.09
CA ALA A 280 -24.56 -8.43 17.16
C ALA A 280 -23.96 -8.85 18.53
N LYS A 281 -23.36 -7.90 19.27
CA LYS A 281 -22.89 -8.13 20.66
C LYS A 281 -24.01 -8.41 21.64
N SER A 282 -25.21 -7.90 21.37
CA SER A 282 -26.36 -8.01 22.28
C SER A 282 -27.16 -9.29 22.05
N CYS A 283 -26.85 -10.11 21.02
CA CYS A 283 -27.52 -11.36 20.72
C CYS A 283 -26.64 -12.56 21.05
N PRO A 284 -26.89 -13.28 22.16
CA PRO A 284 -26.14 -14.48 22.54
C PRO A 284 -26.22 -15.62 21.50
N GLU A 285 -27.28 -15.63 20.69
CA GLU A 285 -27.57 -16.68 19.69
C GLU A 285 -26.69 -16.63 18.42
N VAL A 286 -26.22 -15.44 18.02
CA VAL A 286 -25.28 -15.32 16.88
C VAL A 286 -23.98 -16.08 17.14
N SER A 287 -23.69 -16.31 18.41
CA SER A 287 -22.53 -17.06 18.90
C SER A 287 -22.66 -18.58 18.80
N ARG A 288 -23.88 -19.13 18.61
CA ARG A 288 -24.11 -20.57 18.76
C ARG A 288 -24.48 -21.33 17.48
N GLN A 289 -24.91 -20.67 16.41
CA GLN A 289 -25.62 -21.32 15.31
C GLN A 289 -24.77 -21.72 14.09
N ASN A 290 -23.54 -21.30 13.94
CA ASN A 290 -22.71 -21.59 12.75
C ASN A 290 -21.72 -22.77 12.91
N VAL A 291 -21.91 -23.64 13.87
CA VAL A 291 -21.04 -24.82 14.06
C VAL A 291 -21.76 -26.08 13.59
N PRO A 292 -21.23 -26.84 12.62
CA PRO A 292 -21.65 -28.23 12.39
C PRO A 292 -21.43 -29.03 13.70
N ARG A 293 -22.50 -29.60 14.26
CA ARG A 293 -22.53 -30.30 15.55
C ARG A 293 -21.62 -31.55 15.66
N ASN A 294 -20.83 -31.87 14.64
CA ASN A 294 -20.10 -33.14 14.53
C ASN A 294 -18.60 -33.10 14.81
N LEU A 295 -18.06 -32.00 15.40
CA LEU A 295 -16.67 -31.98 15.86
C LEU A 295 -16.59 -31.53 17.30
N SER A 296 -16.39 -32.53 18.18
CA SER A 296 -15.93 -32.49 19.57
C SER A 296 -15.95 -31.15 20.34
N GLY A 297 -16.89 -30.98 21.21
CA GLY A 297 -16.80 -30.49 22.62
C GLY A 297 -16.34 -29.06 22.93
N HIS A 298 -15.69 -28.30 22.04
CA HIS A 298 -15.24 -26.94 22.31
C HIS A 298 -15.61 -26.02 21.14
N THR A 299 -16.39 -24.97 21.42
CA THR A 299 -16.85 -23.99 20.41
C THR A 299 -15.95 -22.73 20.46
N PRO A 300 -14.76 -22.73 19.80
CA PRO A 300 -13.91 -21.54 19.70
C PRO A 300 -14.55 -20.40 18.89
N GLN A 301 -15.43 -20.77 17.93
CA GLN A 301 -15.99 -19.84 16.91
C GLN A 301 -16.91 -18.74 17.49
N ALA A 302 -17.51 -18.93 18.63
CA ALA A 302 -18.44 -17.97 19.23
C ALA A 302 -17.78 -16.65 19.69
N TYR A 303 -16.47 -16.64 19.91
CA TYR A 303 -15.75 -15.51 20.51
C TYR A 303 -14.97 -14.66 19.52
N VAL A 304 -14.68 -15.18 18.32
CA VAL A 304 -13.87 -14.50 17.31
C VAL A 304 -14.47 -13.15 16.88
N PRO A 305 -15.78 -13.03 16.60
CA PRO A 305 -16.34 -11.73 16.21
C PRO A 305 -16.18 -10.64 17.27
N SER A 306 -16.37 -10.97 18.56
CA SER A 306 -16.20 -9.99 19.63
C SER A 306 -14.73 -9.63 19.86
N ALA A 307 -13.80 -10.58 19.74
CA ALA A 307 -12.37 -10.33 19.80
C ALA A 307 -11.91 -9.44 18.66
N LEU A 308 -12.31 -9.75 17.42
CA LEU A 308 -11.98 -8.93 16.25
C LEU A 308 -12.55 -7.52 16.35
N PHE A 309 -13.75 -7.34 16.87
CA PHE A 309 -14.32 -6.01 17.06
C PHE A 309 -13.40 -5.11 17.90
N TRP A 310 -12.94 -5.60 19.05
CA TRP A 310 -12.05 -4.85 19.91
C TRP A 310 -10.64 -4.72 19.33
N ALA A 311 -10.15 -5.76 18.67
CA ALA A 311 -8.87 -5.74 17.97
C ALA A 311 -8.83 -4.80 16.75
N ILE A 312 -9.96 -4.39 16.25
CA ILE A 312 -10.09 -3.34 15.22
C ILE A 312 -10.23 -1.97 15.87
N LEU A 313 -11.18 -1.83 16.82
CA LEU A 313 -11.52 -0.53 17.40
C LEU A 313 -10.35 0.07 18.21
N ILE A 314 -9.69 -0.74 19.06
CA ILE A 314 -8.61 -0.24 19.92
C ILE A 314 -7.43 0.30 19.10
N PRO A 315 -6.84 -0.45 18.14
CA PRO A 315 -5.76 0.08 17.34
C PRO A 315 -6.16 1.25 16.45
N LEU A 316 -7.40 1.28 15.94
CA LEU A 316 -7.90 2.41 15.16
C LEU A 316 -7.85 3.69 16.00
N VAL A 317 -8.40 3.65 17.21
CA VAL A 317 -8.41 4.82 18.11
C VAL A 317 -6.99 5.18 18.54
N ILE A 318 -6.17 4.20 18.96
CA ILE A 318 -4.79 4.46 19.42
C ILE A 318 -3.97 5.15 18.31
N VAL A 319 -4.02 4.61 17.10
CA VAL A 319 -3.22 5.13 15.98
C VAL A 319 -3.70 6.52 15.55
N ASP A 320 -5.00 6.75 15.51
CA ASP A 320 -5.54 8.06 15.11
C ASP A 320 -5.34 9.16 16.16
N LEU A 321 -5.13 8.77 17.42
CA LEU A 321 -4.81 9.70 18.51
C LEU A 321 -3.32 10.10 18.54
N ILE A 322 -2.43 9.38 17.85
CA ILE A 322 -1.01 9.76 17.75
C ILE A 322 -0.89 11.08 16.97
N PRO A 323 -0.25 12.12 17.53
CA PRO A 323 -0.24 13.48 16.95
C PRO A 323 0.31 13.56 15.51
N GLY A 324 1.34 12.77 15.20
CA GLY A 324 1.96 12.73 13.87
C GLY A 324 1.46 11.60 12.96
N ALA A 325 0.40 10.87 13.35
CA ALA A 325 -0.13 9.79 12.55
C ALA A 325 -0.92 10.32 11.33
N LEU A 326 -0.96 9.49 10.31
CA LEU A 326 -1.76 9.75 9.11
C LEU A 326 -2.90 8.73 9.03
N PRO A 327 -4.09 9.10 8.55
CA PRO A 327 -5.26 8.22 8.47
C PRO A 327 -4.97 6.86 7.81
N ARG A 328 -4.11 6.84 6.78
CA ARG A 328 -3.71 5.61 6.07
C ARG A 328 -2.97 4.57 6.93
N TYR A 329 -2.54 4.94 8.14
CA TYR A 329 -1.87 3.98 9.03
C TYR A 329 -2.83 2.94 9.61
N THR A 330 -4.14 3.22 9.63
CA THR A 330 -5.19 2.28 10.07
C THR A 330 -5.65 1.30 8.99
N MET A 331 -5.19 1.46 7.74
CA MET A 331 -5.59 0.58 6.62
C MET A 331 -5.34 -0.93 6.84
N PRO A 332 -4.33 -1.40 7.62
CA PRO A 332 -4.22 -2.82 7.95
C PRO A 332 -5.49 -3.41 8.56
N LEU A 333 -6.32 -2.59 9.22
CA LEU A 333 -7.59 -3.04 9.83
C LEU A 333 -8.68 -3.38 8.81
N LEU A 334 -8.51 -3.07 7.51
CA LEU A 334 -9.51 -3.35 6.46
C LEU A 334 -9.77 -4.86 6.27
N ALA A 335 -8.74 -5.71 6.34
CA ALA A 335 -8.93 -7.15 6.20
C ALA A 335 -9.63 -7.79 7.42
N PRO A 336 -9.24 -7.51 8.68
CA PRO A 336 -10.01 -7.92 9.85
C PRO A 336 -11.45 -7.41 9.84
N PHE A 337 -11.66 -6.18 9.39
CA PHE A 337 -12.99 -5.61 9.24
C PHE A 337 -13.83 -6.35 8.18
N ALA A 338 -13.22 -6.65 7.01
CA ALA A 338 -13.91 -7.41 5.97
C ALA A 338 -14.31 -8.82 6.46
N TRP A 339 -13.43 -9.49 7.21
CA TRP A 339 -13.72 -10.77 7.85
C TRP A 339 -14.89 -10.66 8.83
N LEU A 340 -14.78 -9.73 9.77
CA LEU A 340 -15.79 -9.53 10.82
C LEU A 340 -17.15 -9.17 10.19
N LEU A 341 -17.16 -8.25 9.26
CA LEU A 341 -18.41 -7.83 8.62
C LEU A 341 -19.03 -8.95 7.79
N ALA A 342 -18.23 -9.72 7.05
CA ALA A 342 -18.72 -10.85 6.29
C ALA A 342 -19.35 -11.93 7.20
N SER A 343 -18.74 -12.23 8.34
CA SER A 343 -19.31 -13.18 9.31
C SER A 343 -20.69 -12.76 9.81
N ILE A 344 -20.90 -11.45 10.02
CA ILE A 344 -22.19 -10.90 10.46
C ILE A 344 -23.19 -10.83 9.31
N LEU A 345 -22.78 -10.38 8.13
CA LEU A 345 -23.69 -10.26 6.99
C LEU A 345 -24.23 -11.61 6.51
N THR A 346 -23.52 -12.70 6.78
CA THR A 346 -23.92 -14.08 6.38
C THR A 346 -24.49 -14.90 7.53
N ALA A 347 -24.55 -14.38 8.75
CA ALA A 347 -25.21 -15.05 9.88
C ALA A 347 -26.71 -15.16 9.64
N GLU A 348 -27.37 -16.19 10.20
CA GLU A 348 -28.80 -16.43 10.00
C GLU A 348 -29.65 -15.32 10.61
N THR A 349 -29.34 -14.92 11.83
CA THR A 349 -30.11 -13.89 12.56
C THR A 349 -29.21 -12.69 12.88
N VAL A 350 -29.61 -11.52 12.43
CA VAL A 350 -28.98 -10.24 12.75
C VAL A 350 -30.07 -9.19 12.92
N ALA A 351 -29.95 -8.37 13.96
CA ALA A 351 -30.86 -7.26 14.20
C ALA A 351 -30.10 -5.96 14.33
N TRP A 352 -30.73 -4.86 14.02
CA TRP A 352 -30.24 -3.53 14.31
C TRP A 352 -30.18 -3.31 15.82
N PRO A 353 -29.25 -2.48 16.32
CA PRO A 353 -29.21 -2.11 17.75
C PRO A 353 -30.59 -1.56 18.19
N ARG A 354 -30.93 -1.76 19.48
CA ARG A 354 -32.18 -1.26 20.05
C ARG A 354 -32.37 0.26 19.85
N CYS A 355 -31.28 1.03 19.95
CA CYS A 355 -31.27 2.48 19.67
C CYS A 355 -31.63 2.85 18.21
N LEU A 356 -31.53 1.90 17.28
CA LEU A 356 -31.92 2.06 15.87
C LEU A 356 -33.18 1.24 15.51
N GLY A 357 -34.03 0.94 16.53
CA GLY A 357 -35.31 0.28 16.37
C GLY A 357 -35.32 -1.23 16.56
N GLY A 358 -34.17 -1.89 16.80
CA GLY A 358 -34.10 -3.31 17.16
C GLY A 358 -34.65 -4.30 16.11
N LYS A 359 -35.03 -3.82 14.92
CA LYS A 359 -35.67 -4.65 13.89
C LYS A 359 -34.70 -5.66 13.30
N ALA A 360 -35.20 -6.88 13.04
CA ALA A 360 -34.44 -7.91 12.34
C ALA A 360 -34.06 -7.44 10.93
N PHE A 361 -32.78 -7.63 10.55
CA PHE A 361 -32.30 -7.36 9.21
C PHE A 361 -32.19 -8.69 8.45
N SER A 362 -33.16 -8.96 7.60
CA SER A 362 -33.29 -10.25 6.94
C SER A 362 -32.06 -10.58 6.08
N LEU A 363 -31.73 -11.87 5.97
CA LEU A 363 -30.60 -12.34 5.17
C LEU A 363 -30.71 -11.88 3.70
N LYS A 364 -31.93 -11.95 3.11
CA LYS A 364 -32.17 -11.50 1.73
C LYS A 364 -31.88 -9.99 1.58
N ALA A 365 -32.30 -9.17 2.53
CA ALA A 365 -32.03 -7.73 2.49
C ALA A 365 -30.54 -7.43 2.61
N ARG A 366 -29.80 -8.11 3.50
CA ARG A 366 -28.34 -7.97 3.64
C ARG A 366 -27.62 -8.36 2.35
N GLN A 367 -27.96 -9.48 1.75
CA GLN A 367 -27.39 -9.92 0.47
C GLN A 367 -27.68 -8.93 -0.66
N ARG A 368 -28.90 -8.42 -0.75
CA ARG A 368 -29.29 -7.39 -1.74
C ARG A 368 -28.48 -6.10 -1.53
N THR A 369 -28.37 -5.62 -0.31
CA THR A 369 -27.60 -4.40 0.00
C THR A 369 -26.10 -4.60 -0.31
N THR A 370 -25.54 -5.76 0.06
CA THR A 370 -24.16 -6.11 -0.30
C THR A 370 -23.95 -6.07 -1.81
N LEU A 371 -24.82 -6.69 -2.57
CA LEU A 371 -24.72 -6.70 -4.04
C LEU A 371 -24.85 -5.28 -4.61
N LEU A 372 -25.78 -4.48 -4.12
CA LEU A 372 -25.95 -3.09 -4.56
C LEU A 372 -24.71 -2.24 -4.28
N LEU A 373 -24.07 -2.37 -3.11
CA LEU A 373 -22.84 -1.65 -2.80
C LEU A 373 -21.68 -2.06 -3.69
N VAL A 374 -21.54 -3.34 -4.00
CA VAL A 374 -20.53 -3.84 -4.94
C VAL A 374 -20.76 -3.27 -6.34
N ILE A 375 -21.98 -3.37 -6.85
CA ILE A 375 -22.35 -2.85 -8.17
C ILE A 375 -22.14 -1.33 -8.22
N ALA A 376 -22.57 -0.60 -7.19
CA ALA A 376 -22.40 0.85 -7.11
C ALA A 376 -20.91 1.25 -7.11
N THR A 377 -20.06 0.51 -6.40
CA THR A 377 -18.60 0.75 -6.42
C THR A 377 -18.00 0.48 -7.80
N CYS A 378 -18.35 -0.64 -8.43
CA CYS A 378 -17.90 -0.93 -9.81
C CYS A 378 -18.37 0.16 -10.79
N ALA A 379 -19.63 0.54 -10.73
CA ALA A 379 -20.21 1.58 -11.58
C ALA A 379 -19.53 2.95 -11.35
N ALA A 380 -19.26 3.32 -10.10
CA ALA A 380 -18.58 4.56 -9.76
C ALA A 380 -17.14 4.59 -10.33
N VAL A 381 -16.40 3.49 -10.24
CA VAL A 381 -15.05 3.40 -10.81
C VAL A 381 -15.08 3.42 -12.34
N CYS A 382 -16.01 2.71 -12.96
CA CYS A 382 -16.20 2.75 -14.42
C CYS A 382 -16.57 4.17 -14.89
N LEU A 383 -17.49 4.83 -14.19
CA LEU A 383 -17.88 6.22 -14.49
C LEU A 383 -16.69 7.17 -14.32
N PHE A 384 -15.90 7.01 -13.25
CA PHE A 384 -14.66 7.76 -13.06
C PHE A 384 -13.69 7.54 -14.23
N ALA A 385 -13.49 6.29 -14.65
CA ALA A 385 -12.59 5.96 -15.76
C ALA A 385 -13.07 6.53 -17.10
N LEU A 386 -14.38 6.52 -17.37
CA LEU A 386 -14.94 6.99 -18.65
C LEU A 386 -15.17 8.50 -18.71
N ALA A 387 -15.58 9.12 -17.59
CA ALA A 387 -16.01 10.53 -17.61
C ALA A 387 -14.96 11.48 -17.00
N ILE A 388 -14.26 11.06 -15.93
CA ILE A 388 -13.34 11.94 -15.21
C ILE A 388 -11.91 11.80 -15.72
N VAL A 389 -11.43 10.57 -15.95
CA VAL A 389 -10.06 10.33 -16.41
C VAL A 389 -9.72 11.08 -17.71
N PRO A 390 -10.56 11.12 -18.76
CA PRO A 390 -10.24 11.89 -19.97
C PRO A 390 -10.06 13.40 -19.70
N ARG A 391 -10.88 13.96 -18.79
CA ARG A 391 -10.74 15.37 -18.38
C ARG A 391 -9.45 15.62 -17.62
N LEU A 392 -9.03 14.67 -16.77
CA LEU A 392 -7.76 14.75 -16.07
C LEU A 392 -6.57 14.58 -17.00
N GLN A 393 -6.68 13.72 -18.01
CA GLN A 393 -5.65 13.55 -19.04
C GLN A 393 -5.39 14.85 -19.84
N ALA A 394 -6.44 15.58 -20.19
CA ALA A 394 -6.32 16.88 -20.87
C ALA A 394 -5.59 17.94 -20.02
N ARG A 395 -5.47 17.73 -18.70
CA ARG A 395 -4.81 18.64 -17.74
C ARG A 395 -3.50 18.08 -17.19
N GLN A 396 -2.94 17.07 -17.83
CA GLN A 396 -1.65 16.51 -17.41
C GLN A 396 -0.53 17.54 -17.56
N LYS A 397 0.40 17.55 -16.60
CA LYS A 397 1.49 18.52 -16.55
C LYS A 397 2.87 17.87 -16.58
N VAL A 398 2.98 16.60 -16.16
CA VAL A 398 4.28 15.92 -16.01
C VAL A 398 4.85 15.47 -17.34
N LYS A 399 4.04 14.82 -18.19
CA LYS A 399 4.44 14.39 -19.54
C LYS A 399 4.84 15.58 -20.46
N PRO A 400 4.09 16.69 -20.48
CA PRO A 400 4.50 17.87 -21.25
C PRO A 400 5.82 18.49 -20.82
N ILE A 401 6.20 18.38 -19.53
CA ILE A 401 7.51 18.83 -19.05
C ILE A 401 8.62 17.97 -19.68
N ALA A 402 8.49 16.65 -19.62
CA ALA A 402 9.45 15.73 -20.23
C ALA A 402 9.60 16.00 -21.75
N ALA A 403 8.49 16.15 -22.46
CA ALA A 403 8.52 16.47 -23.90
C ALA A 403 9.24 17.79 -24.21
N LYS A 404 9.08 18.83 -23.39
CA LYS A 404 9.81 20.11 -23.55
C LYS A 404 11.31 19.93 -23.30
N ILE A 405 11.71 19.10 -22.32
CA ILE A 405 13.12 18.79 -22.07
C ILE A 405 13.70 18.03 -23.26
N GLU A 406 13.00 17.05 -23.78
CA GLU A 406 13.43 16.25 -24.95
C GLU A 406 13.52 17.09 -26.23
N ALA A 407 12.73 18.15 -26.37
CA ALA A 407 12.79 19.06 -27.50
C ALA A 407 14.08 19.90 -27.54
N VAL A 408 14.74 20.13 -26.41
CA VAL A 408 15.97 20.94 -26.30
C VAL A 408 17.22 20.10 -26.09
N VAL A 409 17.09 18.83 -25.68
CA VAL A 409 18.20 17.90 -25.48
C VAL A 409 18.19 16.87 -26.61
N PRO A 410 19.21 16.80 -27.47
CA PRO A 410 19.28 15.82 -28.57
C PRO A 410 19.28 14.36 -28.06
N GLU A 411 18.84 13.43 -28.92
CA GLU A 411 18.72 12.00 -28.53
C GLU A 411 20.06 11.36 -28.20
N SER A 412 21.11 11.76 -28.88
CA SER A 412 22.47 11.25 -28.67
C SER A 412 23.15 11.78 -27.41
N GLU A 413 22.61 12.83 -26.81
CA GLU A 413 23.24 13.55 -25.71
C GLU A 413 22.78 13.03 -24.34
N ARG A 414 23.68 13.12 -23.37
CA ARG A 414 23.38 12.81 -21.96
C ARG A 414 22.80 14.06 -21.26
N LEU A 415 21.77 13.84 -20.47
CA LEU A 415 21.24 14.89 -19.60
C LEU A 415 21.77 14.68 -18.17
N TYR A 416 22.56 15.60 -17.68
CA TYR A 416 22.99 15.60 -16.28
C TYR A 416 21.89 16.24 -15.44
N ALA A 417 21.37 15.53 -14.43
CA ALA A 417 20.35 16.05 -13.51
C ALA A 417 20.99 16.34 -12.15
N VAL A 418 21.10 17.62 -11.81
CA VAL A 418 21.71 18.08 -10.56
C VAL A 418 20.63 18.12 -9.48
N ASP A 419 20.78 17.28 -8.46
CA ASP A 419 19.87 17.17 -7.31
C ASP A 419 18.39 17.30 -7.69
N PRO A 420 17.87 16.45 -8.61
CA PRO A 420 16.54 16.65 -9.17
C PRO A 420 15.42 16.19 -8.21
N ASP A 421 15.73 15.72 -6.99
CA ASP A 421 14.77 15.11 -6.07
C ASP A 421 13.97 13.97 -6.79
N TYR A 422 12.77 13.65 -6.31
CA TYR A 422 11.90 12.63 -6.93
C TYR A 422 10.95 13.22 -7.99
N GLN A 423 11.48 14.01 -8.92
CA GLN A 423 10.68 14.64 -9.97
C GLN A 423 10.10 13.61 -10.95
N PRO A 424 8.76 13.42 -11.00
CA PRO A 424 8.15 12.35 -11.79
C PRO A 424 8.37 12.48 -13.30
N PHE A 425 8.63 13.68 -13.81
CA PHE A 425 8.91 13.88 -15.25
C PHE A 425 10.18 13.15 -15.71
N LEU A 426 11.15 12.90 -14.83
CA LEU A 426 12.35 12.12 -15.13
C LEU A 426 12.02 10.68 -15.55
N PHE A 427 10.90 10.14 -15.10
CA PHE A 427 10.43 8.84 -15.58
C PHE A 427 10.08 8.84 -17.06
N TYR A 428 9.63 9.97 -17.61
CA TYR A 428 9.20 10.12 -19.00
C TYR A 428 10.32 10.56 -19.94
N VAL A 429 11.36 11.21 -19.42
CA VAL A 429 12.53 11.59 -20.24
C VAL A 429 13.24 10.33 -20.73
N ARG A 430 13.35 10.20 -22.07
CA ARG A 430 13.96 9.05 -22.77
C ARG A 430 15.38 9.35 -23.26
N ARG A 431 16.07 10.27 -22.59
CA ARG A 431 17.50 10.52 -22.74
C ARG A 431 18.29 9.76 -21.67
N PRO A 432 19.54 9.38 -21.89
CA PRO A 432 20.40 8.88 -20.83
C PRO A 432 20.57 9.94 -19.75
N ILE A 433 20.07 9.66 -18.52
CA ILE A 433 20.16 10.61 -17.41
C ILE A 433 21.31 10.20 -16.49
N VAL A 434 22.23 11.13 -16.24
CA VAL A 434 23.29 10.99 -15.24
C VAL A 434 22.95 11.91 -14.08
N TYR A 435 22.85 11.34 -12.88
CA TYR A 435 22.52 12.09 -11.68
C TYR A 435 23.79 12.55 -10.97
N VAL A 436 23.85 13.82 -10.58
CA VAL A 436 24.94 14.43 -9.81
C VAL A 436 24.37 15.19 -8.62
N SER A 437 25.11 15.24 -7.52
CA SER A 437 24.60 15.86 -6.29
C SER A 437 24.73 17.39 -6.32
N ARG A 438 25.77 17.93 -6.94
CA ARG A 438 26.04 19.40 -6.97
C ARG A 438 26.48 19.83 -8.35
N VAL A 439 26.30 21.10 -8.68
CA VAL A 439 26.74 21.69 -9.94
C VAL A 439 28.24 21.53 -10.14
N ILE A 440 29.03 21.62 -9.06
CA ILE A 440 30.48 21.45 -9.12
C ILE A 440 30.93 20.03 -9.48
N ASP A 441 30.05 19.03 -9.28
CA ASP A 441 30.34 17.64 -9.60
C ASP A 441 30.06 17.30 -11.07
N LEU A 442 29.67 18.30 -11.90
CA LEU A 442 29.46 18.11 -13.34
C LEU A 442 30.79 17.83 -14.04
N PRO A 443 30.88 16.75 -14.85
CA PRO A 443 32.06 16.48 -15.65
C PRO A 443 32.37 17.58 -16.66
N GLY A 444 33.63 17.78 -16.98
CA GLY A 444 34.06 18.80 -17.95
C GLY A 444 33.55 18.58 -19.40
N ASP A 445 33.11 17.37 -19.72
CA ASP A 445 32.49 17.01 -21.01
C ASP A 445 30.98 17.21 -21.05
N THR A 446 30.37 17.73 -19.98
CA THR A 446 28.92 17.98 -19.89
C THR A 446 28.45 18.92 -21.00
N SER A 447 27.47 18.45 -21.80
CA SER A 447 26.81 19.28 -22.83
C SER A 447 25.46 19.84 -22.34
N TYR A 448 24.67 19.06 -21.63
CA TYR A 448 23.35 19.44 -21.15
C TYR A 448 23.14 19.08 -19.68
N PHE A 449 22.62 20.01 -18.89
CA PHE A 449 22.28 19.73 -17.50
C PHE A 449 21.00 20.43 -17.05
N LEU A 450 20.35 19.85 -16.04
CA LEU A 450 19.10 20.28 -15.45
C LEU A 450 19.31 20.59 -13.97
N VAL A 451 18.78 21.73 -13.54
CA VAL A 451 18.84 22.17 -12.12
C VAL A 451 17.47 22.58 -11.61
N GLN A 452 17.31 22.50 -10.29
CA GLN A 452 16.20 23.08 -9.53
C GLN A 452 16.57 24.53 -9.07
N PRO A 453 15.58 25.33 -8.57
CA PRO A 453 15.80 26.73 -8.20
C PRO A 453 16.98 26.96 -7.25
N ASP A 454 17.14 26.07 -6.26
CA ASP A 454 18.18 26.20 -5.24
C ASP A 454 19.61 26.12 -5.81
N ASN A 455 19.77 25.52 -7.00
CA ASN A 455 21.03 25.36 -7.72
C ASN A 455 21.13 26.27 -8.96
N GLU A 456 20.13 27.09 -9.28
CA GLU A 456 20.07 27.88 -10.50
C GLU A 456 21.14 29.00 -10.51
N SER A 457 21.32 29.70 -9.41
CA SER A 457 22.36 30.72 -9.28
C SER A 457 23.78 30.15 -9.38
N LEU A 458 24.00 28.96 -8.80
CA LEU A 458 25.26 28.25 -8.92
C LEU A 458 25.51 27.78 -10.36
N ALA A 459 24.47 27.39 -11.10
CA ALA A 459 24.58 27.01 -12.49
C ALA A 459 24.97 28.19 -13.38
N GLU A 460 24.44 29.39 -13.10
CA GLU A 460 24.77 30.62 -13.81
C GLU A 460 26.22 31.11 -13.54
N THR A 461 26.72 30.83 -12.34
CA THR A 461 28.10 31.20 -11.93
C THR A 461 29.12 30.09 -12.16
N ALA A 462 28.71 28.96 -12.74
CA ALA A 462 29.54 27.78 -12.95
C ALA A 462 30.75 27.95 -13.90
N ARG A 463 31.03 29.18 -14.36
CA ARG A 463 32.19 29.55 -15.18
C ARG A 463 33.55 29.13 -14.61
N GLN A 464 33.63 28.98 -13.29
CA GLN A 464 34.91 28.71 -12.63
C GLN A 464 35.45 27.30 -12.84
N TRP A 465 34.58 26.35 -13.21
CA TRP A 465 34.94 24.93 -13.35
C TRP A 465 34.40 24.25 -14.62
N LEU A 466 33.53 24.92 -15.41
CA LEU A 466 33.09 24.42 -16.68
C LEU A 466 33.88 25.09 -17.83
N PRO A 467 34.25 24.36 -18.90
CA PRO A 467 35.11 24.85 -19.97
C PRO A 467 34.44 25.96 -20.82
N ALA A 468 33.15 26.19 -20.67
CA ALA A 468 32.39 27.20 -21.40
C ALA A 468 31.18 27.70 -20.61
N PHE A 469 30.56 28.78 -21.13
CA PHE A 469 29.41 29.41 -20.46
C PHE A 469 28.15 28.58 -20.54
N PRO A 470 27.50 28.25 -19.42
CA PRO A 470 26.18 27.64 -19.46
C PRO A 470 25.15 28.65 -19.99
N ARG A 471 24.47 28.26 -21.06
CA ARG A 471 23.35 28.99 -21.63
C ARG A 471 22.04 28.34 -21.24
N ARG A 472 21.13 29.07 -20.63
CA ARG A 472 19.80 28.58 -20.30
C ARG A 472 19.00 28.36 -21.60
N LEU A 473 18.60 27.12 -21.87
CA LEU A 473 17.77 26.75 -23.01
C LEU A 473 16.29 26.77 -22.65
N LEU A 474 15.94 26.33 -21.45
CA LEU A 474 14.56 26.14 -21.04
C LEU A 474 14.41 26.48 -19.54
N SER A 475 13.30 27.18 -19.23
CA SER A 475 12.86 27.40 -17.85
C SER A 475 11.38 27.07 -17.79
N ILE A 476 11.00 26.07 -17.01
CA ILE A 476 9.63 25.56 -16.88
C ILE A 476 9.26 25.43 -15.41
N GLN A 477 7.96 25.45 -15.13
CA GLN A 477 7.46 25.10 -13.79
C GLN A 477 7.06 23.60 -13.78
N ASP A 478 7.49 22.91 -12.75
CA ASP A 478 7.02 21.54 -12.51
C ASP A 478 5.54 21.53 -12.12
N TYR A 479 4.98 20.34 -11.93
CA TYR A 479 3.56 20.17 -11.54
C TYR A 479 3.22 20.74 -10.15
N ARG A 480 4.24 21.04 -9.31
CA ARG A 480 4.12 21.67 -7.99
C ARG A 480 4.36 23.19 -8.03
N GLY A 481 4.65 23.73 -9.21
CA GLY A 481 4.97 25.16 -9.38
C GLY A 481 6.43 25.52 -9.12
N LYS A 482 7.33 24.54 -8.84
CA LYS A 482 8.76 24.78 -8.72
C LYS A 482 9.38 24.96 -10.10
N ARG A 483 10.31 25.91 -10.21
CA ARG A 483 11.05 26.13 -11.44
C ARG A 483 12.03 25.00 -11.70
N VAL A 484 12.19 24.59 -12.94
CA VAL A 484 13.21 23.65 -13.41
C VAL A 484 13.84 24.26 -14.65
N SER A 485 15.16 24.38 -14.66
CA SER A 485 15.90 24.99 -15.76
C SER A 485 16.86 23.99 -16.40
N VAL A 486 16.91 24.01 -17.73
CA VAL A 486 17.84 23.22 -18.56
C VAL A 486 18.85 24.16 -19.19
N PHE A 487 20.12 23.82 -19.02
CA PHE A 487 21.27 24.56 -19.55
C PHE A 487 22.01 23.71 -20.59
N ALA A 488 22.54 24.39 -21.62
CA ALA A 488 23.56 23.83 -22.49
C ALA A 488 24.90 24.51 -22.22
N ILE A 489 25.98 23.76 -22.39
CA ILE A 489 27.34 24.26 -22.36
C ILE A 489 27.83 24.33 -23.81
N ASP A 490 27.94 25.53 -24.34
CA ASP A 490 28.49 25.75 -25.70
C ASP A 490 30.00 25.45 -25.63
N LYS A 491 30.38 24.28 -26.11
CA LYS A 491 31.80 23.96 -26.40
C LYS A 491 32.21 24.80 -27.59
N ARG A 492 32.64 26.05 -27.38
CA ARG A 492 33.34 26.77 -28.43
C ARG A 492 34.67 26.08 -28.65
N LEU A 493 34.88 25.65 -29.87
CA LEU A 493 36.14 25.20 -30.42
C LEU A 493 37.31 26.14 -30.12
#